data_6f6a4ccc57b77d32df2b03a30373e1e2
#
_entry.id   6f6a4ccc57b77d32df2b03a30373e1e2
#
_cell.length_a   1.000
_cell.length_b   1.000
_cell.length_c   1.000
_cell.angle_alpha   90.00
_cell.angle_beta   90.00
_cell.angle_gamma   90.00
#
_symmetry.space_group_name_H-M   'P 1'
#
loop_
_entity.id
_entity.type
_entity.pdbx_description
1 polymer ?
#
loop_
_entity_poly.entity_id
_entity_poly.type
_entity_poly.pdbx_seq_one_letter_code
_entity_poly.pdbx_strand_id
1 'polypeptide(L)'
;MKRVFLMATLLAMTLFSASAQEKEKRCIQLPSWLDNLKLSGYGMTQYQYIGQEGAKSNTFNIRMARIALEGRIAGDFYWKTQIQFNGNTSNLGSSPRMVDLFAEWQKYEMFKVKIGQFKNPFTFENPMHPIVQGFMSYSQNLSKLAGFSDRAGEHASNGRDIGLQLQGDFLKNANGRNLLHYQIGVFNGQGINTKDVDNQKNIIGGVWVMPVKGMRIGAFGWTGSYARKGTWNDDEQGNIVYQKDAAGNPVLDEEGNPKKETFSGVRKLSQNRYAFSFEYNVNDWTLRSEYIHSTGMAFAKSITNHGDANSKDCNLNGKIGNKAQGVYALVIAPIVSKKLYAKARYDMYQANGKTDMMRTQYEAGLNYHISKNFTILTEYALINDRTLQKHNYSMADVEVCFRF
;
A
#
# COMPACT_ATOMS: atom_id res chain seq x y z
N MET A 1 23.86 16.72 15.75
CA MET A 1 22.97 15.55 15.93
C MET A 1 22.58 15.29 17.38
N LYS A 2 23.47 15.32 18.37
CA LYS A 2 23.10 15.11 19.81
C LYS A 2 22.12 16.14 20.40
N ARG A 3 22.14 17.41 19.97
CA ARG A 3 21.26 18.47 20.50
C ARG A 3 19.82 18.43 19.98
N VAL A 4 19.59 17.91 18.77
CA VAL A 4 18.24 17.76 18.19
C VAL A 4 17.52 16.55 18.80
N PHE A 5 18.25 15.48 19.10
CA PHE A 5 17.69 14.30 19.81
C PHE A 5 17.31 14.64 21.25
N LEU A 6 18.08 15.50 21.92
CA LEU A 6 17.79 15.92 23.29
C LEU A 6 16.54 16.81 23.37
N MET A 7 16.28 17.64 22.37
CA MET A 7 15.05 18.46 22.29
C MET A 7 13.80 17.62 22.02
N ALA A 8 13.89 16.60 21.17
CA ALA A 8 12.77 15.70 20.92
C ALA A 8 12.42 14.82 22.13
N THR A 9 13.42 14.38 22.88
CA THR A 9 13.23 13.60 24.12
C THR A 9 12.71 14.46 25.28
N LEU A 10 13.17 15.71 25.40
CA LEU A 10 12.62 16.64 26.40
C LEU A 10 11.16 17.02 26.08
N LEU A 11 10.80 17.20 24.81
CA LEU A 11 9.42 17.48 24.40
C LEU A 11 8.49 16.29 24.69
N ALA A 12 8.98 15.05 24.52
CA ALA A 12 8.23 13.84 24.84
C ALA A 12 8.07 13.63 26.36
N MET A 13 9.11 13.92 27.15
CA MET A 13 9.05 13.75 28.62
C MET A 13 8.17 14.81 29.31
N THR A 14 8.05 16.01 28.78
CA THR A 14 7.14 17.04 29.32
C THR A 14 5.67 16.73 29.05
N LEU A 15 5.35 15.91 28.05
CA LEU A 15 3.98 15.48 27.76
C LEU A 15 3.47 14.35 28.67
N PHE A 16 4.35 13.58 29.30
CA PHE A 16 3.99 12.46 30.18
C PHE A 16 3.91 12.81 31.67
N SER A 17 4.42 13.97 32.08
CA SER A 17 4.45 14.37 33.49
C SER A 17 3.21 15.19 33.95
N ALA A 18 2.24 15.42 33.09
CA ALA A 18 1.15 16.37 33.32
C ALA A 18 -0.18 15.74 33.79
N SER A 19 -0.17 14.54 34.38
CA SER A 19 -1.44 13.90 34.80
C SER A 19 -1.64 13.72 36.31
N ALA A 20 -1.00 14.54 37.17
CA ALA A 20 -1.24 14.49 38.60
C ALA A 20 -1.01 15.83 39.34
N GLN A 21 -1.53 16.94 38.80
CA GLN A 21 -1.82 18.12 39.64
C GLN A 21 -2.72 19.10 38.91
N GLU A 22 -3.62 19.75 39.72
CA GLU A 22 -4.64 20.70 39.25
C GLU A 22 -4.12 21.83 38.37
N LYS A 23 -4.80 21.99 37.24
CA LYS A 23 -5.13 23.20 36.50
C LYS A 23 -4.26 24.45 36.68
N GLU A 24 -3.12 24.48 36.08
CA GLU A 24 -2.70 25.64 35.31
C GLU A 24 -2.59 25.21 33.84
N LYS A 25 -3.49 25.70 33.00
CA LYS A 25 -3.34 25.62 31.54
C LYS A 25 -2.12 26.45 31.17
N ARG A 26 -0.92 25.88 31.25
CA ARG A 26 0.24 26.42 30.56
C ARG A 26 0.04 26.18 29.09
N CYS A 27 -0.73 27.06 28.45
CA CYS A 27 -0.71 27.17 27.00
C CYS A 27 0.70 27.60 26.61
N ILE A 28 1.50 26.66 26.09
CA ILE A 28 2.71 27.02 25.37
C ILE A 28 2.20 27.80 24.15
N GLN A 29 2.41 29.11 24.12
CA GLN A 29 2.14 29.92 22.94
C GLN A 29 3.16 29.50 21.89
N LEU A 30 2.72 28.68 20.95
CA LEU A 30 3.51 28.33 19.79
C LEU A 30 3.65 29.58 18.91
N PRO A 31 4.80 29.78 18.23
CA PRO A 31 4.92 30.82 17.22
C PRO A 31 3.77 30.71 16.20
N SER A 32 3.26 31.84 15.71
CA SER A 32 2.08 31.89 14.82
C SER A 32 2.17 31.01 13.57
N TRP A 33 3.38 30.71 13.10
CA TRP A 33 3.64 29.78 12.00
C TRP A 33 3.42 28.29 12.38
N LEU A 34 3.32 27.98 13.69
CA LEU A 34 3.02 26.65 14.22
C LEU A 34 1.55 26.51 14.67
N ASP A 35 0.75 27.56 14.64
CA ASP A 35 -0.64 27.56 15.11
C ASP A 35 -1.55 26.55 14.36
N ASN A 36 -1.14 26.13 13.17
CA ASN A 36 -1.86 25.17 12.36
C ASN A 36 -1.22 23.76 12.38
N LEU A 37 -0.31 23.50 13.34
CA LEU A 37 0.34 22.21 13.45
C LEU A 37 -0.58 21.18 14.11
N LYS A 38 -0.80 20.06 13.42
CA LYS A 38 -1.59 18.95 13.91
C LYS A 38 -0.71 17.70 14.07
N LEU A 39 -0.63 17.22 15.30
CA LEU A 39 -0.07 15.92 15.64
C LEU A 39 -1.21 14.90 15.66
N SER A 40 -1.02 13.77 15.00
CA SER A 40 -1.95 12.65 15.03
C SER A 40 -1.20 11.33 15.01
N GLY A 41 -1.84 10.28 15.50
CA GLY A 41 -1.24 8.96 15.49
C GLY A 41 -2.26 7.86 15.62
N TYR A 42 -1.81 6.64 15.34
CA TYR A 42 -2.62 5.45 15.55
C TYR A 42 -1.78 4.20 15.74
N GLY A 43 -2.34 3.26 16.49
CA GLY A 43 -1.82 1.92 16.66
C GLY A 43 -2.86 0.89 16.29
N MET A 44 -2.40 -0.23 15.72
CA MET A 44 -3.18 -1.40 15.36
C MET A 44 -2.44 -2.62 15.87
N THR A 45 -3.03 -3.31 16.84
CA THR A 45 -2.51 -4.56 17.40
C THR A 45 -3.49 -5.67 17.12
N GLN A 46 -3.00 -6.83 16.77
CA GLN A 46 -3.88 -7.93 16.38
C GLN A 46 -3.41 -9.27 16.94
N TYR A 47 -4.38 -10.17 17.15
CA TYR A 47 -4.19 -11.61 17.24
C TYR A 47 -4.61 -12.22 15.91
N GLN A 48 -3.77 -13.08 15.34
CA GLN A 48 -4.03 -13.75 14.08
C GLN A 48 -3.80 -15.23 14.18
N TYR A 49 -4.77 -16.01 13.71
CA TYR A 49 -4.66 -17.44 13.48
C TYR A 49 -4.69 -17.73 11.98
N ILE A 50 -3.73 -18.53 11.50
CA ILE A 50 -3.65 -19.00 10.11
C ILE A 50 -3.61 -20.52 10.14
N GLY A 51 -4.60 -21.17 9.51
CA GLY A 51 -4.74 -22.63 9.42
C GLY A 51 -4.06 -23.27 8.20
N GLN A 52 -3.25 -22.52 7.44
CA GLN A 52 -2.56 -23.01 6.24
C GLN A 52 -1.59 -24.14 6.58
N GLU A 53 -1.72 -25.29 5.92
CA GLU A 53 -0.78 -26.41 6.11
C GLU A 53 0.63 -26.02 5.70
N GLY A 54 1.60 -26.43 6.53
CA GLY A 54 3.02 -26.04 6.33
C GLY A 54 3.36 -24.62 6.79
N ALA A 55 2.34 -23.76 7.05
CA ALA A 55 2.53 -22.38 7.53
C ALA A 55 1.50 -22.01 8.61
N LYS A 56 1.09 -22.96 9.43
CA LYS A 56 0.20 -22.68 10.57
C LYS A 56 0.84 -21.69 11.52
N SER A 57 0.10 -20.67 11.89
CA SER A 57 0.56 -19.68 12.85
C SER A 57 -0.57 -19.27 13.80
N ASN A 58 -0.15 -18.83 14.97
CA ASN A 58 -1.00 -18.34 16.04
C ASN A 58 -0.19 -17.29 16.79
N THR A 59 -0.47 -16.01 16.55
CA THR A 59 0.43 -14.96 16.99
C THR A 59 -0.26 -13.64 17.32
N PHE A 60 0.28 -12.96 18.32
CA PHE A 60 0.02 -11.53 18.52
C PHE A 60 1.07 -10.72 17.76
N ASN A 61 0.64 -9.67 17.09
CA ASN A 61 1.56 -8.78 16.41
C ASN A 61 1.08 -7.31 16.43
N ILE A 62 2.01 -6.40 16.15
CA ILE A 62 1.71 -4.99 15.89
C ILE A 62 1.62 -4.81 14.39
N ARG A 63 0.40 -4.64 13.88
CA ARG A 63 0.19 -4.43 12.44
C ARG A 63 0.71 -3.08 11.99
N MET A 64 0.38 -2.01 12.73
CA MET A 64 0.85 -0.65 12.45
C MET A 64 0.98 0.17 13.71
N ALA A 65 2.02 1.00 13.76
CA ALA A 65 2.21 2.06 14.73
C ALA A 65 2.75 3.29 13.98
N ARG A 66 1.93 4.35 13.84
CA ARG A 66 2.27 5.54 13.05
C ARG A 66 1.98 6.82 13.81
N ILE A 67 2.87 7.80 13.60
CA ILE A 67 2.67 9.19 14.02
C ILE A 67 2.82 10.07 12.78
N ALA A 68 1.95 11.07 12.67
CA ALA A 68 1.96 12.06 11.61
C ALA A 68 1.97 13.46 12.18
N LEU A 69 2.70 14.33 11.52
CA LEU A 69 2.70 15.76 11.73
C LEU A 69 2.27 16.41 10.41
N GLU A 70 1.30 17.30 10.47
CA GLU A 70 0.77 17.99 9.29
C GLU A 70 0.43 19.43 9.62
N GLY A 71 0.46 20.31 8.61
CA GLY A 71 0.16 21.72 8.80
C GLY A 71 0.06 22.50 7.50
N ARG A 72 -0.09 23.81 7.62
CA ARG A 72 -0.10 24.75 6.50
C ARG A 72 1.00 25.78 6.65
N ILE A 73 1.62 26.13 5.53
CA ILE A 73 2.62 27.18 5.42
C ILE A 73 2.08 28.17 4.38
N ALA A 74 2.20 29.47 4.66
CA ALA A 74 1.78 30.54 3.75
C ALA A 74 0.34 30.36 3.20
N GLY A 75 -0.58 29.82 4.01
CA GLY A 75 -2.00 29.66 3.68
C GLY A 75 -2.30 28.54 2.68
N ASP A 76 -1.70 28.58 1.50
CA ASP A 76 -2.04 27.70 0.38
C ASP A 76 -1.26 26.38 0.36
N PHE A 77 -0.14 26.28 1.09
CA PHE A 77 0.72 25.12 1.09
C PHE A 77 0.41 24.21 2.29
N TYR A 78 -0.14 23.04 2.01
CA TYR A 78 -0.30 21.94 2.99
C TYR A 78 0.92 21.04 2.93
N TRP A 79 1.41 20.58 4.07
CA TRP A 79 2.47 19.60 4.16
C TRP A 79 2.15 18.53 5.18
N LYS A 80 2.74 17.35 4.99
CA LYS A 80 2.60 16.22 5.90
C LYS A 80 3.88 15.41 5.94
N THR A 81 4.23 14.98 7.15
CA THR A 81 5.19 13.90 7.37
C THR A 81 4.56 12.81 8.21
N GLN A 82 4.86 11.55 7.92
CA GLN A 82 4.39 10.41 8.69
C GLN A 82 5.48 9.36 8.82
N ILE A 83 5.66 8.86 10.03
CA ILE A 83 6.63 7.81 10.38
C ILE A 83 5.87 6.58 10.86
N GLN A 84 6.27 5.40 10.38
CA GLN A 84 5.86 4.11 10.89
C GLN A 84 6.96 3.56 11.77
N PHE A 85 6.64 3.19 13.01
CA PHE A 85 7.62 2.73 14.01
C PHE A 85 7.84 1.22 13.99
N ASN A 86 6.86 0.43 13.58
CA ASN A 86 6.99 -1.01 13.40
C ASN A 86 7.37 -1.35 11.95
N GLY A 87 8.60 -1.09 11.57
CA GLY A 87 9.04 -1.20 10.17
C GLY A 87 9.07 -2.63 9.63
N ASN A 88 9.59 -3.56 10.40
CA ASN A 88 9.68 -4.97 10.05
C ASN A 88 9.58 -5.83 11.31
N THR A 89 8.61 -6.74 11.34
CA THR A 89 8.38 -7.63 12.48
C THR A 89 9.10 -8.98 12.36
N SER A 90 9.73 -9.27 11.21
CA SER A 90 10.42 -10.53 10.97
C SER A 90 11.84 -10.58 11.57
N ASN A 91 12.42 -9.43 11.89
CA ASN A 91 13.74 -9.32 12.53
C ASN A 91 13.63 -8.69 13.91
N LEU A 92 14.55 -9.04 14.81
CA LEU A 92 14.67 -8.43 16.12
C LEU A 92 14.97 -6.93 15.98
N GLY A 93 13.99 -6.12 16.31
CA GLY A 93 14.10 -4.66 16.32
C GLY A 93 13.10 -3.98 15.39
N SER A 94 12.49 -2.92 15.92
CA SER A 94 11.65 -2.01 15.15
C SER A 94 12.56 -1.07 14.37
N SER A 95 12.32 -0.98 13.06
CA SER A 95 13.01 -0.03 12.18
C SER A 95 12.05 1.08 11.78
N PRO A 96 12.12 2.27 12.40
CA PRO A 96 11.31 3.41 12.00
C PRO A 96 11.59 3.77 10.54
N ARG A 97 10.52 4.00 9.77
CA ARG A 97 10.63 4.43 8.38
C ARG A 97 9.67 5.58 8.08
N MET A 98 10.12 6.49 7.25
CA MET A 98 9.26 7.53 6.70
C MET A 98 8.30 6.89 5.70
N VAL A 99 7.00 7.12 5.88
CA VAL A 99 5.98 6.64 4.95
C VAL A 99 5.40 7.76 4.11
N ASP A 100 5.21 8.94 4.65
CA ASP A 100 4.80 10.12 3.89
C ASP A 100 5.76 11.28 4.19
N LEU A 101 6.13 12.01 3.15
CA LEU A 101 6.76 13.34 3.21
C LEU A 101 6.41 14.08 1.93
N PHE A 102 5.49 15.02 2.00
CA PHE A 102 5.08 15.79 0.84
C PHE A 102 4.62 17.20 1.20
N ALA A 103 4.67 18.07 0.20
CA ALA A 103 4.01 19.36 0.19
C ALA A 103 2.97 19.41 -0.94
N GLU A 104 1.88 20.10 -0.72
CA GLU A 104 0.80 20.25 -1.69
C GLU A 104 0.32 21.70 -1.73
N TRP A 105 0.41 22.31 -2.91
CA TRP A 105 -0.18 23.61 -3.17
C TRP A 105 -1.67 23.44 -3.48
N GLN A 106 -2.53 24.10 -2.71
CA GLN A 106 -3.97 23.89 -2.70
C GLN A 106 -4.78 25.19 -2.93
N LYS A 107 -4.21 26.16 -3.63
CA LYS A 107 -4.86 27.48 -3.85
C LYS A 107 -6.16 27.37 -4.61
N TYR A 108 -6.22 26.49 -5.62
CA TYR A 108 -7.41 26.33 -6.45
C TYR A 108 -8.01 24.92 -6.25
N GLU A 109 -9.33 24.87 -6.15
CA GLU A 109 -10.03 23.58 -5.98
C GLU A 109 -9.85 22.68 -7.20
N MET A 110 -9.84 23.26 -8.40
CA MET A 110 -9.70 22.55 -9.66
C MET A 110 -8.25 22.19 -10.02
N PHE A 111 -7.27 22.76 -9.31
CA PHE A 111 -5.86 22.55 -9.65
C PHE A 111 -4.98 22.64 -8.39
N LYS A 112 -4.50 21.49 -7.97
CA LYS A 112 -3.61 21.31 -6.83
C LYS A 112 -2.37 20.55 -7.30
N VAL A 113 -1.22 20.90 -6.73
CA VAL A 113 0.08 20.29 -7.09
C VAL A 113 0.70 19.70 -5.84
N LYS A 114 0.98 18.41 -5.86
CA LYS A 114 1.61 17.67 -4.76
C LYS A 114 2.97 17.12 -5.20
N ILE A 115 3.99 17.29 -4.36
CA ILE A 115 5.34 16.76 -4.59
C ILE A 115 5.89 16.11 -3.34
N GLY A 116 6.59 15.00 -3.51
CA GLY A 116 7.24 14.25 -2.43
C GLY A 116 6.92 12.77 -2.48
N GLN A 117 6.91 12.13 -1.31
CA GLN A 117 6.56 10.73 -1.13
C GLN A 117 5.15 10.62 -0.53
N PHE A 118 4.26 9.96 -1.25
CA PHE A 118 2.86 9.78 -0.85
C PHE A 118 2.25 8.57 -1.56
N LYS A 119 1.00 8.22 -1.22
CA LYS A 119 0.28 7.11 -1.84
C LYS A 119 0.00 7.39 -3.32
N ASN A 120 0.28 6.39 -4.16
CA ASN A 120 0.00 6.43 -5.59
C ASN A 120 -1.48 6.74 -5.85
N PRO A 121 -1.80 7.62 -6.83
CA PRO A 121 -3.16 7.95 -7.22
C PRO A 121 -3.81 6.84 -8.06
N PHE A 122 -3.94 5.63 -7.49
CA PHE A 122 -4.44 4.45 -8.15
C PHE A 122 -5.48 3.75 -7.28
N THR A 123 -6.69 3.54 -7.82
CA THR A 123 -7.89 3.02 -7.15
C THR A 123 -8.44 3.90 -6.00
N PHE A 124 -9.53 3.50 -5.36
CA PHE A 124 -10.08 4.17 -4.18
C PHE A 124 -9.49 3.62 -2.89
N GLU A 125 -9.16 2.33 -2.86
CA GLU A 125 -8.64 1.69 -1.64
C GLU A 125 -7.21 2.14 -1.32
N ASN A 126 -6.35 2.34 -2.35
CA ASN A 126 -4.94 2.69 -2.11
C ASN A 126 -4.75 3.98 -1.29
N PRO A 127 -5.35 5.14 -1.64
CA PRO A 127 -5.19 6.36 -0.87
C PRO A 127 -5.91 6.33 0.49
N MET A 128 -6.77 5.33 0.74
CA MET A 128 -7.57 5.24 1.96
C MET A 128 -6.72 5.05 3.21
N HIS A 129 -7.11 5.69 4.30
CA HIS A 129 -6.45 5.50 5.60
C HIS A 129 -6.75 4.09 6.15
N PRO A 130 -5.76 3.35 6.68
CA PRO A 130 -5.95 1.98 7.13
C PRO A 130 -7.11 1.75 8.10
N ILE A 131 -7.33 2.67 9.04
CA ILE A 131 -8.41 2.57 10.04
C ILE A 131 -9.82 2.60 9.41
N VAL A 132 -9.99 3.31 8.28
CA VAL A 132 -11.32 3.48 7.65
C VAL A 132 -11.62 2.45 6.57
N GLN A 133 -10.69 1.54 6.28
CA GLN A 133 -10.91 0.47 5.30
C GLN A 133 -11.99 -0.51 5.75
N GLY A 134 -12.12 -0.71 7.06
CA GLY A 134 -13.15 -1.56 7.66
C GLY A 134 -12.78 -3.03 7.77
N PHE A 135 -11.69 -3.47 7.13
CA PHE A 135 -11.14 -4.84 7.19
C PHE A 135 -9.71 -4.82 7.74
N MET A 136 -9.32 -5.88 8.43
CA MET A 136 -7.97 -6.00 8.99
C MET A 136 -6.94 -6.25 7.90
N SER A 137 -7.26 -7.06 6.89
CA SER A 137 -6.40 -7.25 5.73
C SER A 137 -6.77 -6.29 4.60
N TYR A 138 -5.77 -5.80 3.87
CA TYR A 138 -5.99 -5.18 2.58
C TYR A 138 -6.53 -6.20 1.57
N SER A 139 -7.26 -5.72 0.56
CA SER A 139 -7.61 -6.58 -0.57
C SER A 139 -6.34 -7.13 -1.25
N GLN A 140 -6.46 -8.28 -1.89
CA GLN A 140 -5.37 -8.85 -2.69
C GLN A 140 -5.02 -7.94 -3.87
N ASN A 141 -6.02 -7.25 -4.45
CA ASN A 141 -5.80 -6.21 -5.44
C ASN A 141 -4.82 -5.16 -4.96
N LEU A 142 -5.10 -4.57 -3.81
CA LEU A 142 -4.26 -3.54 -3.22
C LEU A 142 -2.87 -4.09 -2.90
N SER A 143 -2.82 -5.25 -2.27
CA SER A 143 -1.56 -5.86 -1.81
C SER A 143 -0.62 -6.23 -2.97
N LYS A 144 -1.15 -6.68 -4.10
CA LYS A 144 -0.38 -7.25 -5.20
C LYS A 144 -0.29 -6.39 -6.46
N LEU A 145 -1.23 -5.43 -6.64
CA LEU A 145 -1.37 -4.69 -7.89
C LEU A 145 -1.40 -3.16 -7.73
N ALA A 146 -1.23 -2.63 -6.51
CA ALA A 146 -1.27 -1.19 -6.25
C ALA A 146 -0.01 -0.65 -5.54
N GLY A 147 1.10 -1.39 -5.55
CA GLY A 147 2.37 -0.96 -5.01
C GLY A 147 2.57 -1.23 -3.52
N PHE A 148 1.86 -2.19 -2.90
CA PHE A 148 2.09 -2.61 -1.50
C PHE A 148 3.19 -3.67 -1.40
N SER A 149 2.85 -4.93 -1.62
CA SER A 149 3.78 -6.05 -1.83
C SER A 149 3.69 -6.45 -3.30
N ASP A 150 4.01 -5.51 -4.17
CA ASP A 150 3.68 -5.57 -5.59
C ASP A 150 4.22 -6.83 -6.26
N ARG A 151 3.41 -7.46 -7.12
CA ARG A 151 3.80 -8.68 -7.81
C ARG A 151 5.08 -8.52 -8.64
N ALA A 152 5.33 -7.35 -9.21
CA ALA A 152 6.52 -7.11 -10.03
C ALA A 152 7.81 -7.20 -9.24
N GLY A 153 7.83 -6.66 -8.03
CA GLY A 153 9.02 -6.62 -7.20
C GLY A 153 8.82 -7.17 -5.79
N GLU A 154 7.59 -7.39 -5.38
CA GLU A 154 7.20 -7.86 -4.04
C GLU A 154 7.85 -7.08 -2.89
N HIS A 155 8.04 -5.77 -3.07
CA HIS A 155 8.59 -4.89 -2.05
C HIS A 155 7.48 -4.21 -1.27
N ALA A 156 7.66 -4.03 0.04
CA ALA A 156 6.64 -3.46 0.90
C ALA A 156 6.65 -1.93 0.86
N SER A 157 6.02 -1.33 -0.16
CA SER A 157 5.94 0.13 -0.36
C SER A 157 4.72 0.78 0.29
N ASN A 158 3.78 0.02 0.83
CA ASN A 158 2.52 0.52 1.37
C ASN A 158 1.74 1.41 0.38
N GLY A 159 1.81 1.10 -0.92
CA GLY A 159 1.15 1.83 -2.00
C GLY A 159 1.70 3.22 -2.27
N ARG A 160 2.98 3.47 -1.94
CA ARG A 160 3.61 4.79 -2.06
C ARG A 160 4.75 4.80 -3.07
N ASP A 161 5.03 6.01 -3.57
CA ASP A 161 6.20 6.29 -4.39
C ASP A 161 6.60 7.76 -4.24
N ILE A 162 7.74 8.13 -4.79
CA ILE A 162 8.25 9.51 -4.83
C ILE A 162 7.91 10.11 -6.19
N GLY A 163 7.24 11.26 -6.20
CA GLY A 163 6.84 11.88 -7.45
C GLY A 163 6.13 13.22 -7.31
N LEU A 164 5.50 13.62 -8.42
CA LEU A 164 4.70 14.82 -8.54
C LEU A 164 3.31 14.46 -9.07
N GLN A 165 2.27 15.02 -8.46
CA GLN A 165 0.87 14.78 -8.82
C GLN A 165 0.11 16.08 -9.00
N LEU A 166 -0.72 16.13 -10.03
CA LEU A 166 -1.75 17.13 -10.26
C LEU A 166 -3.10 16.52 -9.92
N GLN A 167 -3.98 17.28 -9.25
CA GLN A 167 -5.34 16.83 -8.95
C GLN A 167 -6.30 18.00 -8.80
N GLY A 168 -7.58 17.74 -8.93
CA GLY A 168 -8.60 18.77 -8.75
C GLY A 168 -10.03 18.26 -8.88
N ASP A 169 -10.95 19.14 -8.52
CA ASP A 169 -12.38 18.89 -8.46
C ASP A 169 -13.11 19.86 -9.39
N PHE A 170 -14.10 19.33 -10.14
CA PHE A 170 -14.86 20.07 -11.14
C PHE A 170 -16.36 19.80 -11.09
N LEU A 171 -17.10 20.59 -11.88
CA LEU A 171 -18.51 20.39 -12.17
C LEU A 171 -19.37 20.40 -10.90
N LYS A 172 -19.54 21.57 -10.31
CA LYS A 172 -20.43 21.74 -9.14
C LYS A 172 -21.89 21.60 -9.54
N ASN A 173 -22.64 20.81 -8.79
CA ASN A 173 -24.09 20.80 -8.88
C ASN A 173 -24.71 22.01 -8.20
N ALA A 174 -26.04 22.15 -8.25
CA ALA A 174 -26.79 23.26 -7.63
C ALA A 174 -26.53 23.40 -6.11
N ASN A 175 -26.14 22.34 -5.42
CA ASN A 175 -25.82 22.34 -3.99
C ASN A 175 -24.32 22.57 -3.71
N GLY A 176 -23.53 22.98 -4.69
CA GLY A 176 -22.09 23.24 -4.57
C GLY A 176 -21.20 22.00 -4.43
N ARG A 177 -21.73 20.77 -4.58
CA ARG A 177 -20.97 19.54 -4.51
C ARG A 177 -20.29 19.26 -5.86
N ASN A 178 -19.00 18.95 -5.83
CA ASN A 178 -18.26 18.52 -7.02
C ASN A 178 -18.76 17.17 -7.52
N LEU A 179 -18.88 17.06 -8.85
CA LEU A 179 -19.36 15.86 -9.53
C LEU A 179 -18.24 15.07 -10.22
N LEU A 180 -17.09 15.70 -10.44
CA LEU A 180 -15.94 15.12 -11.13
C LEU A 180 -14.67 15.41 -10.35
N HIS A 181 -13.80 14.40 -10.19
CA HIS A 181 -12.43 14.54 -9.71
C HIS A 181 -11.45 13.91 -10.71
N TYR A 182 -10.28 14.51 -10.86
CA TYR A 182 -9.17 13.93 -11.59
C TYR A 182 -7.90 13.96 -10.76
N GLN A 183 -7.01 13.02 -11.03
CA GLN A 183 -5.65 12.99 -10.51
C GLN A 183 -4.73 12.33 -11.53
N ILE A 184 -3.53 12.88 -11.70
CA ILE A 184 -2.47 12.31 -12.53
C ILE A 184 -1.11 12.68 -11.95
N GLY A 185 -0.17 11.75 -11.94
CA GLY A 185 1.16 12.00 -11.41
C GLY A 185 2.24 11.23 -12.15
N VAL A 186 3.47 11.69 -11.94
CA VAL A 186 4.71 11.12 -12.46
C VAL A 186 5.56 10.69 -11.28
N PHE A 187 5.97 9.42 -11.25
CA PHE A 187 6.62 8.78 -10.11
C PHE A 187 7.89 8.03 -10.52
N ASN A 188 8.80 7.79 -9.58
CA ASN A 188 10.02 7.03 -9.84
C ASN A 188 9.79 5.56 -10.22
N GLY A 189 8.67 4.95 -9.80
CA GLY A 189 8.37 3.55 -10.11
C GLY A 189 9.06 2.53 -9.19
N GLN A 190 9.79 3.00 -8.18
CA GLN A 190 10.61 2.14 -7.31
C GLN A 190 10.02 1.96 -5.90
N GLY A 191 8.92 2.65 -5.60
CA GLY A 191 8.27 2.60 -4.29
C GLY A 191 8.89 3.49 -3.24
N ILE A 192 8.58 3.16 -1.98
CA ILE A 192 8.88 4.00 -0.82
C ILE A 192 10.38 4.11 -0.55
N ASN A 193 10.87 5.32 -0.24
CA ASN A 193 12.25 5.63 0.17
C ASN A 193 13.33 5.18 -0.83
N THR A 194 12.96 4.95 -2.08
CA THR A 194 13.86 4.40 -3.10
C THR A 194 14.10 5.41 -4.22
N LYS A 195 15.36 5.60 -4.58
CA LYS A 195 15.74 6.41 -5.74
C LYS A 195 15.40 5.66 -7.03
N ASP A 196 15.24 6.44 -8.09
CA ASP A 196 15.09 5.89 -9.44
C ASP A 196 16.32 5.07 -9.85
N VAL A 197 16.10 3.91 -10.44
CA VAL A 197 17.15 2.95 -10.85
C VAL A 197 17.34 2.96 -12.36
N ASP A 198 16.31 3.27 -13.15
CA ASP A 198 16.33 3.13 -14.61
C ASP A 198 16.08 4.43 -15.36
N ASN A 199 15.93 5.55 -14.67
CA ASN A 199 15.60 6.88 -15.20
C ASN A 199 14.25 6.94 -15.94
N GLN A 200 13.42 5.87 -15.87
CA GLN A 200 12.05 5.91 -16.37
C GLN A 200 11.09 6.37 -15.29
N LYS A 201 9.98 6.93 -15.72
CA LYS A 201 8.94 7.38 -14.80
C LYS A 201 7.65 6.62 -15.04
N ASN A 202 6.97 6.31 -13.94
CA ASN A 202 5.63 5.78 -13.98
C ASN A 202 4.62 6.92 -14.05
N ILE A 203 3.66 6.83 -14.95
CA ILE A 203 2.52 7.72 -15.03
C ILE A 203 1.35 6.98 -14.39
N ILE A 204 0.78 7.57 -13.34
CA ILE A 204 -0.31 6.98 -12.57
C ILE A 204 -1.41 8.02 -12.38
N GLY A 205 -2.66 7.64 -12.59
CA GLY A 205 -3.77 8.57 -12.39
C GLY A 205 -5.12 7.95 -12.62
N GLY A 206 -6.15 8.78 -12.50
CA GLY A 206 -7.53 8.37 -12.73
C GLY A 206 -8.50 9.53 -12.66
N VAL A 207 -9.71 9.23 -13.00
CA VAL A 207 -10.86 10.13 -12.97
C VAL A 207 -12.04 9.39 -12.35
N TRP A 208 -12.84 10.11 -11.56
CA TRP A 208 -14.08 9.56 -11.04
C TRP A 208 -15.21 10.59 -11.03
N VAL A 209 -16.41 10.07 -11.19
CA VAL A 209 -17.65 10.83 -11.07
C VAL A 209 -18.35 10.54 -9.74
N MET A 210 -19.04 11.54 -9.23
CA MET A 210 -19.78 11.51 -7.96
C MET A 210 -21.27 11.86 -8.23
N PRO A 211 -22.05 10.98 -8.90
CA PRO A 211 -23.39 11.33 -9.39
C PRO A 211 -24.36 11.64 -8.26
N VAL A 212 -24.32 10.88 -7.18
CA VAL A 212 -25.12 11.10 -5.98
C VAL A 212 -24.25 11.23 -4.74
N LYS A 213 -24.79 11.79 -3.65
CA LYS A 213 -24.07 11.94 -2.39
C LYS A 213 -23.63 10.57 -1.86
N GLY A 214 -22.35 10.45 -1.52
CA GLY A 214 -21.76 9.22 -1.01
C GLY A 214 -21.34 8.20 -2.07
N MET A 215 -21.68 8.38 -3.36
CA MET A 215 -21.28 7.51 -4.44
C MET A 215 -20.11 8.08 -5.22
N ARG A 216 -19.15 7.24 -5.60
CA ARG A 216 -18.10 7.54 -6.57
C ARG A 216 -17.82 6.33 -7.43
N ILE A 217 -17.60 6.59 -8.72
CA ILE A 217 -17.31 5.58 -9.75
C ILE A 217 -16.08 6.09 -10.50
N GLY A 218 -15.00 5.32 -10.54
CA GLY A 218 -13.73 5.76 -11.09
C GLY A 218 -13.08 4.74 -12.01
N ALA A 219 -12.25 5.30 -12.91
CA ALA A 219 -11.34 4.55 -13.78
C ALA A 219 -9.93 5.09 -13.59
N PHE A 220 -8.96 4.19 -13.58
CA PHE A 220 -7.55 4.50 -13.28
C PHE A 220 -6.62 3.80 -14.26
N GLY A 221 -5.47 4.42 -14.51
CA GLY A 221 -4.39 3.90 -15.31
C GLY A 221 -3.05 4.00 -14.61
N TRP A 222 -2.18 3.07 -14.92
CA TRP A 222 -0.78 3.04 -14.48
C TRP A 222 0.07 2.49 -15.62
N THR A 223 1.06 3.24 -16.08
CA THR A 223 2.04 2.78 -17.07
C THR A 223 3.45 3.20 -16.64
N GLY A 224 4.42 2.34 -16.88
CA GLY A 224 5.82 2.59 -16.56
C GLY A 224 6.61 1.31 -16.37
N SER A 225 7.57 1.32 -15.44
CA SER A 225 8.45 0.18 -15.18
C SER A 225 8.76 0.03 -13.69
N TYR A 226 9.19 -1.18 -13.35
CA TYR A 226 9.89 -1.49 -12.11
C TYR A 226 11.25 -2.07 -12.46
N ALA A 227 12.32 -1.59 -11.86
CA ALA A 227 13.68 -1.96 -12.23
C ALA A 227 14.52 -2.44 -11.05
N ARG A 228 15.49 -3.31 -11.34
CA ARG A 228 16.53 -3.76 -10.40
C ARG A 228 17.89 -3.71 -11.08
N LYS A 229 18.92 -3.44 -10.30
CA LYS A 229 20.30 -3.54 -10.71
C LYS A 229 20.92 -4.83 -10.16
N GLY A 230 21.47 -5.68 -11.04
CA GLY A 230 22.06 -6.96 -10.61
C GLY A 230 22.40 -7.86 -11.78
N THR A 231 22.27 -9.16 -11.57
CA THR A 231 22.59 -10.20 -12.56
C THR A 231 21.38 -11.10 -12.79
N TRP A 232 21.31 -11.69 -14.00
CA TRP A 232 20.30 -12.69 -14.36
C TRP A 232 20.83 -13.67 -15.40
N ASN A 233 20.17 -14.83 -15.52
CA ASN A 233 20.54 -15.91 -16.41
C ASN A 233 19.39 -16.33 -17.34
N ASP A 234 18.36 -15.53 -17.46
CA ASP A 234 17.15 -15.87 -18.19
C ASP A 234 16.78 -14.79 -19.23
N ASP A 235 15.97 -15.19 -20.21
CA ASP A 235 15.42 -14.32 -21.24
C ASP A 235 14.26 -13.44 -20.72
N GLU A 236 13.57 -12.73 -21.62
CA GLU A 236 12.41 -11.88 -21.30
C GLU A 236 11.17 -12.67 -20.85
N GLN A 237 11.14 -13.98 -21.09
CA GLN A 237 10.08 -14.90 -20.69
C GLN A 237 10.40 -15.65 -19.38
N GLY A 238 11.63 -15.52 -18.87
CA GLY A 238 12.11 -16.22 -17.68
C GLY A 238 12.66 -17.63 -17.93
N ASN A 239 13.00 -17.96 -19.18
CA ASN A 239 13.67 -19.21 -19.53
C ASN A 239 15.19 -19.03 -19.38
N ILE A 240 15.86 -20.03 -18.78
CA ILE A 240 17.32 -19.98 -18.62
C ILE A 240 18.02 -19.97 -19.99
N VAL A 241 18.96 -19.04 -20.15
CA VAL A 241 19.80 -18.90 -21.34
C VAL A 241 21.13 -19.60 -21.07
N TYR A 242 21.57 -20.44 -22.01
CA TYR A 242 22.84 -21.17 -21.93
C TYR A 242 23.84 -20.62 -22.95
N GLN A 243 25.10 -20.61 -22.56
CA GLN A 243 26.19 -20.25 -23.45
C GLN A 243 26.31 -21.26 -24.61
N LYS A 244 26.55 -20.75 -25.81
CA LYS A 244 26.74 -21.57 -27.02
C LYS A 244 28.10 -21.29 -27.64
N ASP A 245 28.70 -22.33 -28.18
CA ASP A 245 29.92 -22.23 -29.00
C ASP A 245 29.60 -21.63 -30.39
N ALA A 246 30.64 -21.46 -31.21
CA ALA A 246 30.50 -20.94 -32.58
C ALA A 246 29.69 -21.86 -33.51
N ALA A 247 29.53 -23.12 -33.17
CA ALA A 247 28.72 -24.11 -33.91
C ALA A 247 27.27 -24.18 -33.38
N GLY A 248 26.94 -23.42 -32.31
CA GLY A 248 25.61 -23.38 -31.71
C GLY A 248 25.35 -24.44 -30.64
N ASN A 249 26.35 -25.24 -30.27
CA ASN A 249 26.23 -26.26 -29.22
C ASN A 249 26.35 -25.62 -27.83
N PRO A 250 25.69 -26.17 -26.79
CA PRO A 250 25.86 -25.70 -25.43
C PRO A 250 27.33 -25.85 -24.95
N VAL A 251 27.90 -24.81 -24.40
CA VAL A 251 29.15 -24.86 -23.66
C VAL A 251 28.90 -25.55 -22.33
N LEU A 252 29.73 -26.56 -21.98
CA LEU A 252 29.61 -27.30 -20.73
C LEU A 252 30.55 -26.73 -19.66
N ASP A 253 30.14 -26.82 -18.39
CA ASP A 253 30.99 -26.57 -17.23
C ASP A 253 31.90 -27.76 -16.91
N GLU A 254 32.69 -27.64 -15.85
CA GLU A 254 33.62 -28.69 -15.40
C GLU A 254 32.90 -29.99 -14.97
N GLU A 255 31.62 -29.90 -14.66
CA GLU A 255 30.75 -30.99 -14.22
C GLU A 255 29.96 -31.60 -15.39
N GLY A 256 30.11 -31.07 -16.61
CA GLY A 256 29.44 -31.55 -17.83
C GLY A 256 28.00 -30.98 -17.99
N ASN A 257 27.58 -29.99 -17.22
CA ASN A 257 26.29 -29.37 -17.36
C ASN A 257 26.34 -28.14 -18.31
N PRO A 258 25.24 -27.82 -19.02
CA PRO A 258 25.19 -26.62 -19.85
C PRO A 258 25.44 -25.35 -19.00
N LYS A 259 26.47 -24.59 -19.37
CA LYS A 259 26.88 -23.35 -18.69
C LYS A 259 25.88 -22.24 -18.95
N LYS A 260 25.36 -21.66 -17.87
CA LYS A 260 24.41 -20.54 -17.98
C LYS A 260 25.10 -19.28 -18.47
N GLU A 261 24.44 -18.56 -19.36
CA GLU A 261 24.85 -17.21 -19.70
C GLU A 261 24.48 -16.25 -18.55
N THR A 262 25.36 -15.31 -18.25
CA THR A 262 25.12 -14.33 -17.15
C THR A 262 25.12 -12.94 -17.73
N PHE A 263 23.98 -12.29 -17.58
CA PHE A 263 23.79 -10.89 -17.91
C PHE A 263 23.93 -10.04 -16.63
N SER A 264 24.35 -8.79 -16.80
CA SER A 264 24.49 -7.85 -15.68
C SER A 264 24.06 -6.44 -16.09
N GLY A 265 23.54 -5.68 -15.14
CA GLY A 265 23.11 -4.30 -15.37
C GLY A 265 21.79 -3.95 -14.71
N VAL A 266 21.05 -3.02 -15.31
CA VAL A 266 19.69 -2.66 -14.88
C VAL A 266 18.68 -3.43 -15.72
N ARG A 267 17.93 -4.31 -15.06
CA ARG A 267 16.82 -5.03 -15.69
C ARG A 267 15.52 -4.32 -15.41
N LYS A 268 14.80 -3.95 -16.47
CA LYS A 268 13.52 -3.24 -16.43
C LYS A 268 12.36 -4.15 -16.72
N LEU A 269 11.30 -4.05 -15.94
CA LEU A 269 10.03 -4.74 -16.16
C LEU A 269 8.95 -3.75 -16.44
N SER A 270 8.49 -3.67 -17.69
CA SER A 270 7.35 -2.82 -18.05
C SER A 270 6.10 -3.25 -17.26
N GLN A 271 5.38 -2.30 -16.72
CA GLN A 271 4.18 -2.49 -15.92
C GLN A 271 3.07 -1.61 -16.46
N ASN A 272 1.96 -2.21 -16.89
CA ASN A 272 0.77 -1.47 -17.28
C ASN A 272 -0.44 -2.03 -16.54
N ARG A 273 -1.26 -1.13 -15.97
CA ARG A 273 -2.43 -1.50 -15.19
C ARG A 273 -3.59 -0.59 -15.51
N TYR A 274 -4.78 -1.15 -15.47
CA TYR A 274 -5.99 -0.36 -15.41
C TYR A 274 -6.90 -0.89 -14.29
N ALA A 275 -7.71 0.01 -13.74
CA ALA A 275 -8.61 -0.33 -12.65
C ALA A 275 -9.94 0.39 -12.80
N PHE A 276 -10.99 -0.28 -12.31
CA PHE A 276 -12.30 0.29 -12.10
C PHE A 276 -12.68 0.17 -10.64
N SER A 277 -13.11 1.28 -10.04
CA SER A 277 -13.47 1.34 -8.62
C SER A 277 -14.87 1.91 -8.46
N PHE A 278 -15.62 1.30 -7.56
CA PHE A 278 -16.95 1.73 -7.12
C PHE A 278 -16.98 1.83 -5.61
N GLU A 279 -17.57 2.91 -5.09
CA GLU A 279 -17.86 3.06 -3.67
C GLU A 279 -19.18 3.80 -3.48
N TYR A 280 -19.98 3.31 -2.54
CA TYR A 280 -21.21 3.98 -2.11
C TYR A 280 -21.36 3.92 -0.60
N ASN A 281 -21.34 5.09 0.04
CA ASN A 281 -21.53 5.27 1.45
C ASN A 281 -22.86 5.99 1.70
N VAL A 282 -23.82 5.30 2.31
CA VAL A 282 -25.17 5.83 2.58
C VAL A 282 -25.75 5.24 3.86
N ASN A 283 -26.30 6.07 4.75
CA ASN A 283 -26.96 5.64 5.99
C ASN A 283 -26.15 4.63 6.81
N ASP A 284 -24.86 4.92 7.00
CA ASP A 284 -23.88 4.05 7.69
C ASP A 284 -23.55 2.73 6.94
N TRP A 285 -24.09 2.49 5.75
CA TRP A 285 -23.69 1.40 4.87
C TRP A 285 -22.48 1.80 4.04
N THR A 286 -21.57 0.87 3.83
CA THR A 286 -20.49 0.98 2.84
C THR A 286 -20.57 -0.19 1.86
N LEU A 287 -20.67 0.14 0.57
CA LEU A 287 -20.49 -0.79 -0.53
C LEU A 287 -19.21 -0.38 -1.28
N ARG A 288 -18.30 -1.31 -1.54
CA ARG A 288 -17.08 -1.03 -2.32
C ARG A 288 -16.73 -2.24 -3.18
N SER A 289 -16.27 -1.95 -4.39
CA SER A 289 -15.75 -2.97 -5.31
C SER A 289 -14.68 -2.37 -6.19
N GLU A 290 -13.61 -3.13 -6.43
CA GLU A 290 -12.54 -2.72 -7.35
C GLU A 290 -12.08 -3.92 -8.18
N TYR A 291 -11.84 -3.67 -9.45
CA TYR A 291 -11.19 -4.58 -10.38
C TYR A 291 -9.88 -3.97 -10.86
N ILE A 292 -8.80 -4.76 -10.86
CA ILE A 292 -7.50 -4.37 -11.42
C ILE A 292 -7.04 -5.44 -12.40
N HIS A 293 -6.61 -5.00 -13.57
CA HIS A 293 -5.86 -5.80 -14.54
C HIS A 293 -4.44 -5.25 -14.66
N SER A 294 -3.45 -6.13 -14.68
CA SER A 294 -2.04 -5.78 -14.78
C SER A 294 -1.35 -6.63 -15.84
N THR A 295 -0.48 -5.99 -16.63
CA THR A 295 0.48 -6.66 -17.50
C THR A 295 1.91 -6.29 -17.09
N GLY A 296 2.84 -7.20 -17.32
CA GLY A 296 4.26 -7.09 -16.98
C GLY A 296 4.76 -8.29 -16.21
N MET A 297 6.02 -8.63 -16.42
CA MET A 297 6.69 -9.73 -15.72
C MET A 297 6.96 -9.38 -14.25
N ALA A 298 7.36 -10.37 -13.47
CA ALA A 298 7.76 -10.20 -12.08
C ALA A 298 9.15 -10.81 -11.87
N PHE A 299 9.91 -10.27 -10.92
CA PHE A 299 11.16 -10.88 -10.46
C PHE A 299 10.89 -12.16 -9.67
N ALA A 300 11.79 -13.14 -9.77
CA ALA A 300 11.66 -14.43 -9.10
C ALA A 300 11.79 -14.30 -7.58
N LYS A 301 12.62 -13.37 -7.11
CA LYS A 301 12.84 -13.11 -5.68
C LYS A 301 12.31 -11.77 -5.25
N SER A 302 11.69 -11.75 -4.09
CA SER A 302 11.23 -10.52 -3.43
C SER A 302 12.40 -9.71 -2.88
N ILE A 303 12.25 -8.38 -2.85
CA ILE A 303 13.12 -7.51 -2.06
C ILE A 303 12.57 -7.45 -0.64
N THR A 304 13.37 -7.89 0.32
CA THR A 304 12.98 -7.91 1.74
C THR A 304 13.25 -6.59 2.45
N ASN A 305 14.19 -5.77 1.94
CA ASN A 305 14.56 -4.50 2.52
C ASN A 305 14.12 -3.33 1.65
N HIS A 306 13.50 -2.32 2.28
CA HIS A 306 13.19 -1.06 1.61
C HIS A 306 14.44 -0.34 1.16
N GLY A 307 14.39 0.20 -0.05
CA GLY A 307 15.50 0.91 -0.65
C GLY A 307 16.59 0.02 -1.24
N ASP A 308 16.48 -1.31 -1.06
CA ASP A 308 17.39 -2.26 -1.69
C ASP A 308 16.91 -2.60 -3.12
N ALA A 309 16.87 -1.60 -3.98
CA ALA A 309 16.68 -1.78 -5.42
C ALA A 309 17.90 -2.43 -6.10
N ASN A 310 18.94 -2.73 -5.34
CA ASN A 310 20.16 -3.38 -5.76
C ASN A 310 20.18 -4.87 -5.43
N SER A 311 19.03 -5.56 -5.47
CA SER A 311 19.03 -7.03 -5.41
C SER A 311 19.94 -7.57 -6.50
N LYS A 312 20.92 -8.38 -6.12
CA LYS A 312 21.83 -9.00 -7.09
C LYS A 312 21.12 -9.99 -8.01
N ASP A 313 19.97 -10.52 -7.60
CA ASP A 313 19.17 -11.47 -8.37
C ASP A 313 18.05 -10.74 -9.12
N CYS A 314 18.18 -10.71 -10.45
CA CYS A 314 17.21 -10.13 -11.36
C CYS A 314 16.52 -11.17 -12.25
N ASN A 315 16.57 -12.46 -11.91
CA ASN A 315 15.83 -13.48 -12.65
C ASN A 315 14.31 -13.26 -12.58
N LEU A 316 13.59 -13.68 -13.62
CA LEU A 316 12.15 -13.54 -13.73
C LEU A 316 11.41 -14.75 -13.15
N ASN A 317 10.19 -14.52 -12.72
CA ASN A 317 9.28 -15.57 -12.33
C ASN A 317 8.43 -16.02 -13.53
N GLY A 318 8.94 -16.92 -14.34
CA GLY A 318 8.24 -17.44 -15.51
C GLY A 318 6.89 -18.13 -15.19
N LYS A 319 6.71 -18.65 -13.95
CA LYS A 319 5.48 -19.33 -13.54
C LYS A 319 4.29 -18.39 -13.47
N ILE A 320 4.51 -17.17 -12.95
CA ILE A 320 3.43 -16.18 -12.85
C ILE A 320 3.25 -15.36 -14.14
N GLY A 321 4.14 -15.52 -15.12
CA GLY A 321 4.02 -14.89 -16.44
C GLY A 321 3.86 -13.37 -16.38
N ASN A 322 3.25 -12.81 -17.43
CA ASN A 322 3.16 -11.37 -17.65
C ASN A 322 1.77 -10.76 -17.45
N LYS A 323 0.81 -11.50 -16.90
CA LYS A 323 -0.57 -11.01 -16.66
C LYS A 323 -0.98 -11.32 -15.23
N ALA A 324 -1.76 -10.42 -14.64
CA ALA A 324 -2.42 -10.68 -13.38
C ALA A 324 -3.72 -9.87 -13.32
N GLN A 325 -4.68 -10.35 -12.54
CA GLN A 325 -5.91 -9.59 -12.29
C GLN A 325 -6.49 -9.95 -10.94
N GLY A 326 -7.34 -9.06 -10.45
CA GLY A 326 -8.05 -9.31 -9.22
C GLY A 326 -9.31 -8.47 -9.12
N VAL A 327 -10.22 -8.91 -8.31
CA VAL A 327 -11.48 -8.24 -8.00
C VAL A 327 -11.86 -8.47 -6.56
N TYR A 328 -12.38 -7.45 -5.92
CA TYR A 328 -13.08 -7.63 -4.66
C TYR A 328 -14.42 -6.90 -4.66
N ALA A 329 -15.32 -7.36 -3.82
CA ALA A 329 -16.55 -6.67 -3.46
C ALA A 329 -16.77 -6.82 -1.96
N LEU A 330 -17.13 -5.73 -1.28
CA LEU A 330 -17.39 -5.74 0.14
C LEU A 330 -18.66 -4.96 0.50
N VAL A 331 -19.22 -5.34 1.63
CA VAL A 331 -20.28 -4.62 2.30
C VAL A 331 -19.96 -4.47 3.79
N ILE A 332 -20.24 -3.30 4.33
CA ILE A 332 -20.26 -3.03 5.78
C ILE A 332 -21.64 -2.46 6.09
N ALA A 333 -22.36 -3.14 6.96
CA ALA A 333 -23.76 -2.86 7.27
C ALA A 333 -23.93 -2.54 8.76
N PRO A 334 -24.67 -1.48 9.15
CA PRO A 334 -24.92 -1.18 10.55
C PRO A 334 -25.89 -2.21 11.17
N ILE A 335 -25.47 -2.81 12.30
CA ILE A 335 -26.37 -3.54 13.21
C ILE A 335 -26.91 -2.56 14.25
N VAL A 336 -26.01 -1.76 14.83
CA VAL A 336 -26.32 -0.62 15.69
C VAL A 336 -25.59 0.58 15.12
N SER A 337 -26.34 1.56 14.60
CA SER A 337 -25.80 2.75 13.94
C SER A 337 -24.68 3.39 14.78
N LYS A 338 -23.57 3.73 14.11
CA LYS A 338 -22.34 4.33 14.67
C LYS A 338 -21.62 3.49 15.74
N LYS A 339 -22.10 2.27 16.06
CA LYS A 339 -21.53 1.45 17.13
C LYS A 339 -21.12 0.06 16.71
N LEU A 340 -21.99 -0.70 16.06
CA LEU A 340 -21.73 -2.10 15.68
C LEU A 340 -22.12 -2.31 14.21
N TYR A 341 -21.19 -2.88 13.46
CA TYR A 341 -21.36 -3.17 12.05
C TYR A 341 -21.02 -4.63 11.76
N ALA A 342 -21.82 -5.26 10.91
CA ALA A 342 -21.45 -6.51 10.24
C ALA A 342 -20.72 -6.18 8.96
N LYS A 343 -19.81 -7.06 8.54
CA LYS A 343 -19.06 -6.90 7.29
C LYS A 343 -18.89 -8.24 6.59
N ALA A 344 -18.84 -8.16 5.24
CA ALA A 344 -18.48 -9.30 4.41
C ALA A 344 -17.66 -8.82 3.21
N ARG A 345 -16.70 -9.62 2.74
CA ARG A 345 -15.91 -9.38 1.54
C ARG A 345 -15.69 -10.68 0.76
N TYR A 346 -15.88 -10.59 -0.54
CA TYR A 346 -15.34 -11.50 -1.53
C TYR A 346 -14.09 -10.87 -2.13
N ASP A 347 -12.98 -11.62 -2.21
CA ASP A 347 -11.72 -11.14 -2.73
C ASP A 347 -11.03 -12.24 -3.54
N MET A 348 -10.67 -11.94 -4.80
CA MET A 348 -10.06 -12.88 -5.72
C MET A 348 -8.87 -12.26 -6.44
N TYR A 349 -7.78 -13.01 -6.52
CA TYR A 349 -6.57 -12.65 -7.23
C TYR A 349 -6.07 -13.82 -8.08
N GLN A 350 -5.68 -13.53 -9.33
CA GLN A 350 -5.08 -14.47 -10.28
C GLN A 350 -3.66 -13.99 -10.60
N ALA A 351 -2.66 -14.68 -10.06
CA ALA A 351 -1.25 -14.26 -10.16
C ALA A 351 -0.71 -14.31 -11.59
N ASN A 352 -1.26 -15.20 -12.44
CA ASN A 352 -0.88 -15.36 -13.84
C ASN A 352 -2.03 -15.06 -14.82
N GLY A 353 -3.10 -14.42 -14.33
CA GLY A 353 -4.32 -14.17 -15.13
C GLY A 353 -5.14 -15.41 -15.44
N LYS A 354 -4.81 -16.58 -14.88
CA LYS A 354 -5.51 -17.85 -15.09
C LYS A 354 -6.03 -18.41 -13.76
N THR A 355 -6.88 -19.42 -13.86
CA THR A 355 -7.54 -20.03 -12.70
C THR A 355 -6.66 -21.03 -11.93
N ASP A 356 -5.57 -21.52 -12.50
CA ASP A 356 -4.63 -22.45 -11.90
C ASP A 356 -3.82 -21.82 -10.75
N MET A 357 -3.59 -20.50 -10.80
CA MET A 357 -2.94 -19.72 -9.74
C MET A 357 -3.89 -18.71 -9.08
N MET A 358 -5.14 -19.07 -8.96
CA MET A 358 -6.15 -18.22 -8.34
C MET A 358 -6.18 -18.42 -6.82
N ARG A 359 -6.22 -17.31 -6.09
CA ARG A 359 -6.52 -17.29 -4.65
C ARG A 359 -7.82 -16.53 -4.42
N THR A 360 -8.79 -17.20 -3.81
CA THR A 360 -10.10 -16.64 -3.46
C THR A 360 -10.24 -16.60 -1.95
N GLN A 361 -10.84 -15.55 -1.43
CA GLN A 361 -11.04 -15.34 -0.01
C GLN A 361 -12.48 -14.85 0.25
N TYR A 362 -13.18 -15.50 1.16
CA TYR A 362 -14.48 -15.11 1.66
C TYR A 362 -14.33 -14.73 3.12
N GLU A 363 -14.62 -13.48 3.44
CA GLU A 363 -14.42 -12.92 4.78
C GLU A 363 -15.74 -12.42 5.33
N ALA A 364 -15.94 -12.64 6.63
CA ALA A 364 -17.02 -12.07 7.39
C ALA A 364 -16.53 -11.66 8.79
N GLY A 365 -17.18 -10.67 9.40
CA GLY A 365 -16.78 -10.21 10.71
C GLY A 365 -17.61 -9.05 11.23
N LEU A 366 -17.13 -8.47 12.33
CA LEU A 366 -17.78 -7.37 13.02
C LEU A 366 -16.79 -6.22 13.26
N ASN A 367 -17.27 -4.99 13.22
CA ASN A 367 -16.57 -3.80 13.65
C ASN A 367 -17.33 -3.16 14.80
N TYR A 368 -16.72 -3.10 16.00
CA TYR A 368 -17.31 -2.51 17.19
C TYR A 368 -16.56 -1.22 17.56
N HIS A 369 -17.24 -0.08 17.42
CA HIS A 369 -16.73 1.23 17.80
C HIS A 369 -17.05 1.50 19.26
N ILE A 370 -16.08 1.34 20.16
CA ILE A 370 -16.22 1.71 21.58
C ILE A 370 -16.33 3.24 21.68
N SER A 371 -15.52 3.94 20.91
CA SER A 371 -15.54 5.40 20.76
C SER A 371 -15.09 5.79 19.36
N LYS A 372 -15.10 7.08 19.03
CA LYS A 372 -14.52 7.60 17.78
C LYS A 372 -13.01 7.29 17.62
N ASN A 373 -12.34 6.99 18.73
CA ASN A 373 -10.89 6.78 18.80
C ASN A 373 -10.47 5.34 19.08
N PHE A 374 -11.43 4.46 19.40
CA PHE A 374 -11.13 3.07 19.77
C PHE A 374 -12.13 2.12 19.12
N THR A 375 -11.62 1.17 18.33
CA THR A 375 -12.41 0.20 17.59
C THR A 375 -11.83 -1.20 17.75
N ILE A 376 -12.69 -2.20 17.91
CA ILE A 376 -12.34 -3.61 17.84
C ILE A 376 -12.93 -4.19 16.55
N LEU A 377 -12.09 -4.90 15.80
CA LEU A 377 -12.49 -5.60 14.59
C LEU A 377 -12.31 -7.11 14.81
N THR A 378 -13.23 -7.90 14.28
CA THR A 378 -13.09 -9.35 14.20
C THR A 378 -13.30 -9.78 12.76
N GLU A 379 -12.57 -10.82 12.34
CA GLU A 379 -12.70 -11.40 11.00
C GLU A 379 -12.50 -12.91 11.05
N TYR A 380 -13.26 -13.59 10.22
CA TYR A 380 -13.04 -14.97 9.85
C TYR A 380 -13.00 -15.07 8.32
N ALA A 381 -12.00 -15.74 7.79
CA ALA A 381 -11.79 -15.89 6.36
C ALA A 381 -11.68 -17.36 5.97
N LEU A 382 -12.39 -17.76 4.92
CA LEU A 382 -12.21 -19.00 4.20
C LEU A 382 -11.42 -18.73 2.93
N ILE A 383 -10.29 -19.40 2.78
CA ILE A 383 -9.36 -19.17 1.68
C ILE A 383 -9.26 -20.44 0.83
N ASN A 384 -9.36 -20.27 -0.49
CA ASN A 384 -9.00 -21.27 -1.47
C ASN A 384 -7.82 -20.71 -2.29
N ASP A 385 -6.64 -21.26 -2.09
CA ASP A 385 -5.39 -20.88 -2.75
C ASP A 385 -4.87 -22.04 -3.60
N ARG A 386 -5.07 -21.93 -4.90
CA ARG A 386 -4.71 -22.99 -5.87
C ARG A 386 -3.21 -23.13 -6.11
N THR A 387 -2.40 -22.22 -5.56
CA THR A 387 -0.92 -22.34 -5.61
C THR A 387 -0.37 -23.34 -4.60
N LEU A 388 -1.20 -23.77 -3.63
CA LEU A 388 -0.84 -24.68 -2.56
C LEU A 388 -1.30 -26.11 -2.88
N GLN A 389 -0.65 -27.12 -2.30
CA GLN A 389 -1.11 -28.51 -2.39
C GLN A 389 -2.47 -28.71 -1.72
N LYS A 390 -2.62 -28.21 -0.50
CA LYS A 390 -3.92 -28.11 0.18
C LYS A 390 -4.48 -26.71 0.01
N HIS A 391 -5.37 -26.57 -0.92
CA HIS A 391 -5.91 -25.31 -1.38
C HIS A 391 -6.72 -24.56 -0.29
N ASN A 392 -7.42 -25.30 0.56
CA ASN A 392 -8.39 -24.72 1.49
C ASN A 392 -7.82 -24.59 2.90
N TYR A 393 -7.93 -23.39 3.48
CA TYR A 393 -7.62 -23.14 4.87
C TYR A 393 -8.45 -21.95 5.39
N SER A 394 -8.42 -21.74 6.71
CA SER A 394 -9.09 -20.61 7.34
C SER A 394 -8.11 -19.70 8.05
N MET A 395 -8.53 -18.44 8.22
CA MET A 395 -7.88 -17.47 9.08
C MET A 395 -8.92 -16.88 10.04
N ALA A 396 -8.47 -16.50 11.22
CA ALA A 396 -9.28 -15.77 12.19
C ALA A 396 -8.43 -14.67 12.82
N ASP A 397 -8.98 -13.48 12.87
CA ASP A 397 -8.28 -12.29 13.32
C ASP A 397 -9.13 -11.50 14.31
N VAL A 398 -8.46 -10.92 15.31
CA VAL A 398 -9.02 -9.89 16.21
C VAL A 398 -8.05 -8.73 16.25
N GLU A 399 -8.49 -7.54 15.92
CA GLU A 399 -7.67 -6.34 15.91
C GLU A 399 -8.24 -5.25 16.80
N VAL A 400 -7.35 -4.59 17.51
CA VAL A 400 -7.65 -3.38 18.28
C VAL A 400 -6.98 -2.20 17.61
N CYS A 401 -7.80 -1.23 17.19
CA CYS A 401 -7.35 0.03 16.61
C CYS A 401 -7.60 1.17 17.59
N PHE A 402 -6.60 2.00 17.81
CA PHE A 402 -6.72 3.23 18.56
C PHE A 402 -6.02 4.39 17.85
N ARG A 403 -6.57 5.61 18.01
CA ARG A 403 -6.05 6.85 17.39
C ARG A 403 -6.20 8.05 18.31
N PHE A 404 -5.34 9.01 18.15
CA PHE A 404 -5.34 10.30 18.86
C PHE A 404 -5.07 11.47 17.92
#